data_add433db6be853719e641e13afa80e8e
#
_entry.id   add433db6be853719e641e13afa80e8e
#
_cell.length_a   1.000
_cell.length_b   1.000
_cell.length_c   1.000
_cell.angle_alpha   90.00
_cell.angle_beta   90.00
_cell.angle_gamma   90.00
#
_symmetry.space_group_name_H-M   'P 1'
#
loop_
_entity.id
_entity.type
_entity.pdbx_description
1 polymer ?
#
loop_
_entity_poly.entity_id
_entity_poly.type
_entity_poly.pdbx_seq_one_letter_code
_entity_poly.pdbx_strand_id
1 'polypeptide(L)'
;IYKKIEKIRETSSDKPFMDLIPEKIKKNDWFDTAHKASMARDFGEFSTYDDNNNWYDPGWDSGNAFCREGYGTLLAYYRKDVPVKLNTIVSEIKWGGKGVQVVTNKGTINAKACIATVSAGVLKAEKIKFTPDLPLRNREALESVSMTVSNRVLMQLKKKFYGKFKNDTNFYIKCNSNGAKSPETISYGLLKMSGTNVSLFGISGQFSKDLENEGSKAMIDFVLNKLKSTYGSKFYEKYFIKAIATGWANNPFTLGAYSGGVPX
;
A
#
# COMPACT_ATOMS: atom_id res chain seq x y z
N ILE A 1 -5.32 -8.53 23.22
CA ILE A 1 -5.33 -9.13 21.88
C ILE A 1 -3.94 -9.67 21.57
N TYR A 2 -2.89 -8.86 21.55
CA TYR A 2 -1.53 -9.28 21.16
C TYR A 2 -0.99 -10.48 21.96
N LYS A 3 -1.14 -10.49 23.28
CA LYS A 3 -0.76 -11.66 24.13
C LYS A 3 -1.50 -12.93 23.74
N LYS A 4 -2.75 -12.81 23.25
CA LYS A 4 -3.52 -13.96 22.79
C LYS A 4 -3.00 -14.46 21.45
N ILE A 5 -2.58 -13.55 20.58
CA ILE A 5 -1.96 -13.88 19.28
C ILE A 5 -0.66 -14.64 19.51
N GLU A 6 0.21 -14.16 20.40
CA GLU A 6 1.47 -14.83 20.74
C GLU A 6 1.23 -16.29 21.16
N LYS A 7 0.27 -16.49 22.06
CA LYS A 7 -0.06 -17.84 22.55
C LYS A 7 -0.57 -18.74 21.41
N ILE A 8 -1.38 -18.21 20.51
CA ILE A 8 -1.91 -18.98 19.37
C ILE A 8 -0.79 -19.41 18.44
N ARG A 9 0.17 -18.54 18.18
CA ARG A 9 1.33 -18.85 17.35
C ARG A 9 2.16 -20.01 17.87
N GLU A 10 2.23 -20.15 19.18
CA GLU A 10 2.99 -21.24 19.82
C GLU A 10 2.24 -22.58 19.78
N THR A 11 0.92 -22.55 19.65
CA THR A 11 0.10 -23.73 19.93
C THR A 11 -0.86 -24.14 18.81
N SER A 12 -0.98 -23.36 17.76
CA SER A 12 -1.96 -23.68 16.71
C SER A 12 -1.54 -23.19 15.33
N SER A 13 -2.25 -23.66 14.32
CA SER A 13 -2.07 -23.24 12.93
C SER A 13 -2.46 -21.76 12.76
N ASP A 14 -1.98 -21.14 11.71
CA ASP A 14 -2.31 -19.79 11.33
C ASP A 14 -3.83 -19.62 11.12
N LYS A 15 -4.34 -18.43 11.42
CA LYS A 15 -5.76 -18.09 11.31
C LYS A 15 -5.94 -16.67 10.80
N PRO A 16 -7.07 -16.36 10.18
CA PRO A 16 -7.40 -14.97 9.92
C PRO A 16 -7.44 -14.17 11.23
N PHE A 17 -6.80 -13.01 11.24
CA PHE A 17 -6.74 -12.13 12.41
C PHE A 17 -8.14 -11.82 12.95
N MET A 18 -9.12 -11.67 12.06
CA MET A 18 -10.51 -11.38 12.41
C MET A 18 -11.12 -12.42 13.37
N ASP A 19 -10.68 -13.67 13.29
CA ASP A 19 -11.21 -14.75 14.15
C ASP A 19 -10.83 -14.57 15.62
N LEU A 20 -9.75 -13.82 15.87
CA LEU A 20 -9.25 -13.57 17.22
C LEU A 20 -9.83 -12.32 17.86
N ILE A 21 -10.52 -11.49 17.09
CA ILE A 21 -11.03 -10.20 17.58
C ILE A 21 -12.38 -10.42 18.27
N PRO A 22 -12.53 -9.99 19.53
CA PRO A 22 -13.82 -10.07 20.21
C PRO A 22 -14.92 -9.29 19.48
N GLU A 23 -16.12 -9.81 19.45
CA GLU A 23 -17.28 -9.20 18.76
C GLU A 23 -17.54 -7.75 19.19
N LYS A 24 -17.32 -7.45 20.46
CA LYS A 24 -17.46 -6.08 20.97
C LYS A 24 -16.51 -5.10 20.27
N ILE A 25 -15.30 -5.57 19.93
CA ILE A 25 -14.28 -4.76 19.26
C ILE A 25 -14.58 -4.66 17.75
N LYS A 26 -15.03 -5.77 17.14
CA LYS A 26 -15.42 -5.78 15.72
C LYS A 26 -16.50 -4.73 15.40
N LYS A 27 -17.35 -4.42 16.37
CA LYS A 27 -18.44 -3.44 16.21
C LYS A 27 -17.99 -1.99 16.44
N ASN A 28 -16.71 -1.75 16.66
CA ASN A 28 -16.20 -0.41 16.94
C ASN A 28 -15.64 0.21 15.64
N ASP A 29 -16.32 1.22 15.14
CA ASP A 29 -15.95 1.89 13.87
C ASP A 29 -14.51 2.42 13.87
N TRP A 30 -14.01 2.86 15.03
CA TRP A 30 -12.63 3.34 15.13
C TRP A 30 -11.62 2.21 15.00
N PHE A 31 -11.98 1.00 15.34
CA PHE A 31 -11.09 -0.16 15.22
C PHE A 31 -10.75 -0.44 13.76
N ASP A 32 -11.77 -0.45 12.89
CA ASP A 32 -11.56 -0.62 11.45
C ASP A 32 -10.64 0.48 10.88
N THR A 33 -10.93 1.74 11.23
CA THR A 33 -10.14 2.87 10.75
C THR A 33 -8.68 2.75 11.19
N ALA A 34 -8.44 2.43 12.46
CA ALA A 34 -7.09 2.31 13.00
C ALA A 34 -6.33 1.14 12.36
N HIS A 35 -7.01 0.01 12.17
CA HIS A 35 -6.37 -1.16 11.57
C HIS A 35 -5.96 -0.90 10.11
N LYS A 36 -6.86 -0.34 9.31
CA LYS A 36 -6.54 0.00 7.91
C LYS A 36 -5.43 1.04 7.81
N ALA A 37 -5.34 1.95 8.78
CA ALA A 37 -4.26 2.92 8.84
C ALA A 37 -2.90 2.25 9.01
N SER A 38 -2.86 1.17 9.80
CA SER A 38 -1.61 0.44 10.09
C SER A 38 -1.28 -0.59 9.02
N MET A 39 -2.26 -1.39 8.62
CA MET A 39 -2.02 -2.63 7.87
C MET A 39 -2.36 -2.54 6.38
N ALA A 40 -3.16 -1.56 5.98
CA ALA A 40 -3.59 -1.36 4.58
C ALA A 40 -4.33 -2.57 3.99
N ARG A 41 -5.00 -3.35 4.84
CA ARG A 41 -5.75 -4.57 4.46
C ARG A 41 -7.08 -4.64 5.18
N ASP A 42 -7.97 -5.44 4.65
CA ASP A 42 -9.18 -5.84 5.34
C ASP A 42 -8.88 -6.98 6.32
N PHE A 43 -9.62 -7.06 7.41
CA PHE A 43 -9.32 -7.98 8.52
C PHE A 43 -9.29 -9.46 8.12
N GLY A 44 -10.18 -9.85 7.21
CA GLY A 44 -10.26 -11.25 6.79
C GLY A 44 -9.06 -11.73 5.98
N GLU A 45 -8.24 -10.81 5.50
CA GLU A 45 -7.07 -11.09 4.65
C GLU A 45 -5.76 -11.15 5.44
N PHE A 46 -5.82 -11.13 6.76
CA PHE A 46 -4.66 -10.91 7.59
C PHE A 46 -4.32 -12.16 8.41
N SER A 47 -3.13 -12.71 8.15
CA SER A 47 -2.58 -13.84 8.90
C SER A 47 -2.18 -13.42 10.32
N THR A 48 -2.49 -14.24 11.32
CA THR A 48 -2.02 -14.01 12.69
C THR A 48 -0.50 -14.15 12.79
N TYR A 49 0.12 -14.89 11.89
CA TYR A 49 1.58 -15.05 11.87
C TYR A 49 2.28 -13.84 11.27
N ASP A 50 1.65 -13.17 10.31
CA ASP A 50 2.25 -12.00 9.65
C ASP A 50 2.22 -10.75 10.54
N ASP A 51 1.23 -10.63 11.42
CA ASP A 51 1.00 -9.41 12.21
C ASP A 51 2.12 -9.07 13.19
N ASN A 52 2.96 -10.03 13.57
CA ASN A 52 3.49 -9.92 14.92
C ASN A 52 4.91 -9.39 15.07
N ASN A 53 5.78 -9.65 14.14
CA ASN A 53 7.19 -9.51 14.51
C ASN A 53 7.82 -8.17 14.16
N ASN A 54 7.14 -7.37 13.37
CA ASN A 54 7.79 -6.20 12.80
C ASN A 54 7.33 -4.86 13.40
N TRP A 55 6.25 -4.87 14.17
CA TRP A 55 5.69 -3.62 14.66
C TRP A 55 6.15 -3.26 16.08
N TYR A 56 6.77 -4.21 16.77
CA TYR A 56 7.23 -4.03 18.16
C TYR A 56 8.72 -4.26 18.35
N ASP A 57 9.50 -3.88 17.35
CA ASP A 57 10.94 -3.80 17.56
C ASP A 57 11.24 -2.45 18.26
N PRO A 58 11.65 -2.46 19.52
CA PRO A 58 11.97 -1.20 20.22
C PRO A 58 13.12 -0.42 19.57
N GLY A 59 13.86 -1.03 18.66
CA GLY A 59 14.89 -0.36 17.88
C GLY A 59 14.35 0.42 16.69
N TRP A 60 13.06 0.29 16.38
CA TRP A 60 12.43 0.93 15.21
C TRP A 60 11.82 2.30 15.52
N ASP A 61 12.11 2.87 16.66
CA ASP A 61 11.58 4.19 17.03
C ASP A 61 12.44 5.34 16.50
N SER A 62 12.87 5.18 15.25
CA SER A 62 13.66 6.23 14.59
C SER A 62 12.78 7.33 13.96
N GLY A 63 11.46 7.15 14.00
CA GLY A 63 10.51 8.10 13.41
C GLY A 63 10.51 8.09 11.89
N ASN A 64 9.37 8.36 11.31
CA ASN A 64 9.25 8.53 9.86
C ASN A 64 9.55 9.98 9.48
N ALA A 65 10.21 10.17 8.34
CA ALA A 65 10.53 11.50 7.83
C ALA A 65 10.10 11.62 6.37
N PHE A 66 9.63 12.80 5.99
CA PHE A 66 9.35 13.11 4.60
C PHE A 66 10.58 13.71 3.95
N CYS A 67 10.89 13.24 2.76
CA CYS A 67 11.93 13.88 1.93
C CYS A 67 11.33 15.13 1.30
N ARG A 68 11.83 16.28 1.69
CA ARG A 68 11.32 17.59 1.25
C ARG A 68 11.35 17.74 -0.27
N GLU A 69 12.41 17.30 -0.89
CA GLU A 69 12.64 17.39 -2.34
C GLU A 69 11.94 16.26 -3.11
N GLY A 70 11.32 15.35 -2.39
CA GLY A 70 10.66 14.17 -2.94
C GLY A 70 11.58 12.94 -2.96
N TYR A 71 11.03 11.80 -2.60
CA TYR A 71 11.77 10.55 -2.50
C TYR A 71 12.39 10.14 -3.85
N GLY A 72 11.67 10.42 -4.95
CA GLY A 72 12.21 10.17 -6.29
C GLY A 72 13.46 10.97 -6.60
N THR A 73 13.51 12.24 -6.14
CA THR A 73 14.68 13.09 -6.30
C THR A 73 15.88 12.53 -5.51
N LEU A 74 15.62 12.10 -4.28
CA LEU A 74 16.65 11.45 -3.44
C LEU A 74 17.20 10.20 -4.14
N LEU A 75 16.32 9.35 -4.66
CA LEU A 75 16.74 8.13 -5.37
C LEU A 75 17.53 8.48 -6.64
N ALA A 76 17.10 9.48 -7.39
CA ALA A 76 17.82 9.91 -8.60
C ALA A 76 19.23 10.39 -8.27
N TYR A 77 19.38 11.14 -7.18
CA TYR A 77 20.69 11.58 -6.71
C TYR A 77 21.55 10.37 -6.27
N TYR A 78 20.98 9.47 -5.49
CA TYR A 78 21.70 8.32 -4.94
C TYR A 78 22.20 7.38 -6.04
N ARG A 79 21.41 7.21 -7.11
CA ARG A 79 21.71 6.29 -8.20
C ARG A 79 22.34 6.95 -9.42
N LYS A 80 22.81 8.19 -9.33
CA LYS A 80 23.30 8.96 -10.49
C LYS A 80 24.37 8.23 -11.30
N ASP A 81 25.18 7.40 -10.64
CA ASP A 81 26.28 6.66 -11.29
C ASP A 81 25.88 5.22 -11.67
N VAL A 82 24.60 4.83 -11.48
CA VAL A 82 24.12 3.49 -11.83
C VAL A 82 23.52 3.54 -13.26
N PRO A 83 24.02 2.72 -14.20
CA PRO A 83 23.47 2.72 -15.55
C PRO A 83 22.07 2.09 -15.58
N VAL A 84 21.02 2.91 -15.74
CA VAL A 84 19.63 2.46 -15.79
C VAL A 84 19.07 2.62 -17.19
N LYS A 85 18.54 1.54 -17.76
CA LYS A 85 17.85 1.56 -19.05
C LYS A 85 16.35 1.67 -18.82
N LEU A 86 15.83 2.89 -18.91
CA LEU A 86 14.39 3.15 -18.76
C LEU A 86 13.61 2.65 -19.98
N ASN A 87 12.28 2.48 -19.80
CA ASN A 87 11.36 2.02 -20.83
C ASN A 87 11.81 0.68 -21.44
N THR A 88 12.39 -0.17 -20.60
CA THR A 88 12.91 -1.48 -20.98
C THR A 88 12.14 -2.53 -20.18
N ILE A 89 11.15 -3.14 -20.83
CA ILE A 89 10.20 -4.05 -20.19
C ILE A 89 10.67 -5.49 -20.40
N VAL A 90 10.94 -6.21 -19.31
CA VAL A 90 11.35 -7.61 -19.33
C VAL A 90 10.11 -8.48 -19.49
N SER A 91 10.14 -9.40 -20.45
CA SER A 91 9.08 -10.38 -20.70
C SER A 91 9.49 -11.80 -20.36
N GLU A 92 10.79 -12.14 -20.40
CA GLU A 92 11.26 -13.47 -20.09
C GLU A 92 12.67 -13.44 -19.53
N ILE A 93 12.95 -14.32 -18.57
CA ILE A 93 14.29 -14.57 -18.04
C ILE A 93 14.63 -16.05 -18.28
N LYS A 94 15.60 -16.29 -19.15
CA LYS A 94 16.10 -17.64 -19.44
C LYS A 94 17.34 -17.89 -18.59
N TRP A 95 17.30 -18.92 -17.77
CA TRP A 95 18.36 -19.24 -16.80
C TRP A 95 18.58 -20.77 -16.79
N GLY A 96 19.52 -21.26 -16.02
CA GLY A 96 19.80 -22.71 -15.98
C GLY A 96 20.92 -23.15 -16.94
N GLY A 97 21.46 -22.24 -17.73
CA GLY A 97 22.63 -22.48 -18.58
C GLY A 97 23.87 -21.74 -18.08
N LYS A 98 24.81 -21.50 -18.97
CA LYS A 98 25.99 -20.66 -18.67
C LYS A 98 25.60 -19.18 -18.73
N GLY A 99 25.04 -18.68 -17.64
CA GLY A 99 24.56 -17.29 -17.56
C GLY A 99 23.07 -17.16 -17.76
N VAL A 100 22.61 -15.97 -17.99
CA VAL A 100 21.19 -15.59 -18.07
C VAL A 100 20.94 -14.76 -19.33
N GLN A 101 19.78 -15.00 -19.95
CA GLN A 101 19.29 -14.14 -21.04
C GLN A 101 18.02 -13.43 -20.55
N VAL A 102 18.02 -12.12 -20.58
CA VAL A 102 16.88 -11.29 -20.19
C VAL A 102 16.25 -10.73 -21.46
N VAL A 103 15.08 -11.24 -21.82
CA VAL A 103 14.35 -10.83 -23.03
C VAL A 103 13.53 -9.59 -22.71
N THR A 104 13.68 -8.55 -23.52
CA THR A 104 13.00 -7.27 -23.32
C THR A 104 12.34 -6.78 -24.60
N ASN A 105 11.51 -5.76 -24.49
CA ASN A 105 10.92 -5.07 -25.64
C ASN A 105 11.97 -4.32 -26.50
N LYS A 106 13.24 -4.29 -26.05
CA LYS A 106 14.33 -3.64 -26.79
C LYS A 106 15.46 -4.62 -27.16
N GLY A 107 15.15 -5.93 -27.14
CA GLY A 107 16.13 -6.97 -27.45
C GLY A 107 16.53 -7.78 -26.22
N THR A 108 17.47 -8.70 -26.41
CA THR A 108 17.91 -9.63 -25.37
C THR A 108 19.25 -9.15 -24.76
N ILE A 109 19.30 -9.17 -23.45
CA ILE A 109 20.50 -8.84 -22.67
C ILE A 109 21.08 -10.15 -22.14
N ASN A 110 22.36 -10.41 -22.42
CA ASN A 110 23.09 -11.57 -21.90
C ASN A 110 23.92 -11.12 -20.69
N ALA A 111 23.86 -11.90 -19.61
CA ALA A 111 24.56 -11.56 -18.36
C ALA A 111 25.01 -12.82 -17.63
N LYS A 112 25.94 -12.68 -16.70
CA LYS A 112 26.38 -13.80 -15.83
C LYS A 112 25.29 -14.17 -14.84
N ALA A 113 24.54 -13.18 -14.38
CA ALA A 113 23.47 -13.35 -13.38
C ALA A 113 22.44 -12.24 -13.54
N CYS A 114 21.25 -12.47 -12.98
CA CYS A 114 20.17 -11.47 -12.94
C CYS A 114 19.55 -11.46 -11.53
N ILE A 115 19.30 -10.29 -11.00
CA ILE A 115 18.55 -10.12 -9.76
C ILE A 115 17.20 -9.53 -10.14
N ALA A 116 16.13 -10.29 -9.93
CA ALA A 116 14.77 -9.85 -10.19
C ALA A 116 14.18 -9.23 -8.91
N THR A 117 13.93 -7.92 -8.94
CA THR A 117 13.42 -7.16 -7.78
C THR A 117 11.96 -6.71 -7.98
N VAL A 118 11.24 -7.38 -8.87
CA VAL A 118 9.83 -7.08 -9.11
C VAL A 118 8.97 -7.51 -7.92
N SER A 119 7.77 -6.93 -7.79
CA SER A 119 6.86 -7.26 -6.69
C SER A 119 6.38 -8.72 -6.79
N ALA A 120 5.93 -9.26 -5.65
CA ALA A 120 5.26 -10.56 -5.63
C ALA A 120 4.02 -10.58 -6.54
N GLY A 121 3.32 -9.44 -6.65
CA GLY A 121 2.18 -9.31 -7.56
C GLY A 121 2.56 -9.54 -9.02
N VAL A 122 3.67 -9.00 -9.45
CA VAL A 122 4.19 -9.20 -10.83
C VAL A 122 4.58 -10.67 -11.06
N LEU A 123 5.20 -11.31 -10.05
CA LEU A 123 5.58 -12.72 -10.13
C LEU A 123 4.35 -13.62 -10.20
N LYS A 124 3.36 -13.40 -9.31
CA LYS A 124 2.12 -14.19 -9.29
C LYS A 124 1.30 -14.05 -10.58
N ALA A 125 1.32 -12.86 -11.17
CA ALA A 125 0.61 -12.61 -12.43
C ALA A 125 1.38 -13.09 -13.65
N GLU A 126 2.51 -13.74 -13.45
CA GLU A 126 3.36 -14.32 -14.51
C GLU A 126 3.69 -13.30 -15.61
N LYS A 127 3.86 -12.02 -15.22
CA LYS A 127 4.21 -10.96 -16.17
C LYS A 127 5.63 -11.13 -16.75
N ILE A 128 6.44 -11.94 -16.09
CA ILE A 128 7.78 -12.34 -16.56
C ILE A 128 7.83 -13.85 -16.57
N LYS A 129 8.02 -14.42 -17.75
CA LYS A 129 8.22 -15.87 -17.93
C LYS A 129 9.62 -16.26 -17.43
N PHE A 130 9.72 -17.35 -16.70
CA PHE A 130 11.01 -17.94 -16.31
C PHE A 130 11.22 -19.22 -17.09
N THR A 131 12.39 -19.40 -17.70
CA THR A 131 12.74 -20.59 -18.49
C THR A 131 14.12 -21.11 -18.02
N PRO A 132 14.18 -22.25 -17.33
CA PRO A 132 13.08 -23.08 -16.86
C PRO A 132 12.20 -22.37 -15.81
N ASP A 133 11.07 -22.97 -15.49
CA ASP A 133 10.14 -22.42 -14.47
C ASP A 133 10.85 -22.24 -13.13
N LEU A 134 10.34 -21.32 -12.33
CA LEU A 134 10.80 -21.15 -10.95
C LEU A 134 10.62 -22.48 -10.17
N PRO A 135 11.56 -22.81 -9.27
CA PRO A 135 11.41 -24.02 -8.46
C PRO A 135 10.06 -24.08 -7.75
N LEU A 136 9.53 -25.29 -7.59
CA LEU A 136 8.22 -25.50 -6.99
C LEU A 136 8.07 -24.76 -5.66
N ARG A 137 9.08 -24.86 -4.79
CA ARG A 137 9.05 -24.18 -3.47
C ARG A 137 8.86 -22.67 -3.58
N ASN A 138 9.40 -22.04 -4.65
CA ASN A 138 9.26 -20.59 -4.87
C ASN A 138 7.83 -20.26 -5.32
N ARG A 139 7.25 -21.09 -6.18
CA ARG A 139 5.88 -20.92 -6.64
C ARG A 139 4.88 -21.12 -5.50
N GLU A 140 5.10 -22.15 -4.67
CA GLU A 140 4.28 -22.40 -3.47
C GLU A 140 4.38 -21.23 -2.48
N ALA A 141 5.59 -20.72 -2.25
CA ALA A 141 5.80 -19.57 -1.37
C ALA A 141 5.07 -18.31 -1.86
N LEU A 142 5.00 -18.12 -3.19
CA LEU A 142 4.25 -17.00 -3.74
C LEU A 142 2.75 -17.09 -3.42
N GLU A 143 2.19 -18.28 -3.30
CA GLU A 143 0.77 -18.44 -2.96
C GLU A 143 0.45 -17.97 -1.54
N SER A 144 1.42 -18.03 -0.63
CA SER A 144 1.25 -17.56 0.75
C SER A 144 1.45 -16.05 0.91
N VAL A 145 1.68 -15.32 -0.19
CA VAL A 145 1.88 -13.87 -0.17
C VAL A 145 0.77 -13.19 -0.96
N SER A 146 0.16 -12.15 -0.39
CA SER A 146 -0.76 -11.28 -1.12
C SER A 146 -0.17 -9.88 -1.26
N MET A 147 -0.69 -9.12 -2.22
CA MET A 147 -0.37 -7.69 -2.34
C MET A 147 -1.46 -6.87 -1.67
N THR A 148 -1.07 -5.95 -0.82
CA THR A 148 -2.02 -5.02 -0.21
C THR A 148 -2.47 -3.98 -1.24
N VAL A 149 -3.63 -3.39 -0.99
CA VAL A 149 -4.09 -2.24 -1.76
C VAL A 149 -4.13 -1.03 -0.83
N SER A 150 -3.28 -0.07 -1.11
CA SER A 150 -3.18 1.15 -0.32
C SER A 150 -2.86 2.31 -1.25
N ASN A 151 -3.83 3.18 -1.43
CA ASN A 151 -3.67 4.33 -2.30
C ASN A 151 -3.67 5.64 -1.51
N ARG A 152 -3.15 6.67 -2.12
CA ARG A 152 -3.08 8.01 -1.54
C ARG A 152 -3.71 9.01 -2.50
N VAL A 153 -4.56 9.87 -1.95
CA VAL A 153 -5.00 11.07 -2.64
C VAL A 153 -4.21 12.23 -2.04
N LEU A 154 -3.41 12.88 -2.86
CA LEU A 154 -2.72 14.10 -2.48
C LEU A 154 -3.54 15.27 -3.00
N MET A 155 -3.88 16.18 -2.11
CA MET A 155 -4.79 17.28 -2.41
C MET A 155 -4.18 18.61 -2.01
N GLN A 156 -4.07 19.51 -2.96
CA GLN A 156 -3.65 20.89 -2.70
C GLN A 156 -4.89 21.73 -2.41
N LEU A 157 -4.86 22.42 -1.26
CA LEU A 157 -5.95 23.26 -0.80
C LEU A 157 -5.45 24.68 -0.61
N LYS A 158 -6.36 25.67 -0.70
CA LYS A 158 -6.02 27.08 -0.46
C LYS A 158 -5.51 27.26 0.97
N LYS A 159 -4.48 28.09 1.14
CA LYS A 159 -3.81 28.30 2.45
C LYS A 159 -4.79 28.60 3.58
N LYS A 160 -5.88 29.34 3.29
CA LYS A 160 -6.88 29.71 4.30
C LYS A 160 -7.57 28.51 4.97
N PHE A 161 -7.58 27.32 4.33
CA PHE A 161 -8.10 26.11 4.95
C PHE A 161 -7.26 25.71 6.16
N TYR A 162 -5.96 25.93 6.06
CA TYR A 162 -4.99 25.42 7.05
C TYR A 162 -4.76 26.35 8.26
N GLY A 163 -5.46 27.48 8.34
CA GLY A 163 -5.16 28.51 9.34
C GLY A 163 -5.09 28.05 10.78
N LYS A 164 -5.86 27.04 11.15
CA LYS A 164 -5.91 26.50 12.52
C LYS A 164 -5.10 25.22 12.72
N PHE A 165 -4.57 24.63 11.63
CA PHE A 165 -3.90 23.34 11.73
C PHE A 165 -2.40 23.51 11.91
N LYS A 166 -1.84 22.74 12.83
CA LYS A 166 -0.38 22.59 12.94
C LYS A 166 0.12 21.80 11.70
N ASN A 167 1.40 21.93 11.43
CA ASN A 167 2.02 21.13 10.38
C ASN A 167 1.85 19.64 10.72
N ASP A 168 1.61 18.85 9.72
CA ASP A 168 1.52 17.39 9.84
C ASP A 168 0.43 16.93 10.83
N THR A 169 -0.72 17.66 10.84
CA THR A 169 -1.86 17.26 11.67
C THR A 169 -2.49 15.98 11.12
N ASN A 170 -2.57 14.96 11.95
CA ASN A 170 -3.24 13.71 11.60
C ASN A 170 -4.74 13.92 11.38
N PHE A 171 -5.29 13.22 10.41
CA PHE A 171 -6.69 13.30 10.02
C PHE A 171 -7.22 11.88 9.83
N TYR A 172 -8.28 11.58 10.54
CA TYR A 172 -8.97 10.28 10.45
C TYR A 172 -10.45 10.53 10.29
N ILE A 173 -11.10 9.75 9.47
CA ILE A 173 -12.56 9.76 9.39
C ILE A 173 -13.07 8.46 9.99
N LYS A 174 -13.84 8.58 11.05
CA LYS A 174 -14.51 7.45 11.67
C LYS A 174 -15.36 6.74 10.62
N CYS A 175 -15.11 5.48 10.45
CA CYS A 175 -15.86 4.64 9.53
C CYS A 175 -17.15 4.16 10.19
N ASN A 176 -18.23 4.13 9.46
CA ASN A 176 -19.42 3.38 9.86
C ASN A 176 -19.48 2.16 8.95
N SER A 177 -18.92 1.07 9.41
CA SER A 177 -18.78 -0.13 8.61
C SER A 177 -20.10 -0.87 8.39
N ASN A 178 -21.02 -0.77 9.36
CA ASN A 178 -22.28 -1.55 9.35
C ASN A 178 -22.02 -3.03 9.03
N GLY A 179 -20.87 -3.56 9.46
CA GLY A 179 -20.48 -4.94 9.19
C GLY A 179 -19.92 -5.18 7.79
N ALA A 180 -19.64 -4.15 7.02
CA ALA A 180 -19.03 -4.30 5.69
C ALA A 180 -17.64 -4.92 5.81
N LYS A 181 -17.30 -5.83 4.90
CA LYS A 181 -15.97 -6.46 4.86
C LYS A 181 -14.86 -5.46 4.55
N SER A 182 -15.16 -4.48 3.73
CA SER A 182 -14.21 -3.42 3.40
C SER A 182 -14.89 -2.05 3.50
N PRO A 183 -14.89 -1.45 4.70
CA PRO A 183 -15.60 -0.19 4.95
C PRO A 183 -15.06 0.98 4.14
N GLU A 184 -15.95 1.86 3.75
CA GLU A 184 -15.66 3.10 3.04
C GLU A 184 -15.06 4.14 3.99
N THR A 185 -13.76 4.16 4.10
CA THR A 185 -13.10 5.06 5.06
C THR A 185 -11.84 5.70 4.48
N ILE A 186 -11.50 6.87 5.02
CA ILE A 186 -10.14 7.41 4.92
C ILE A 186 -9.42 6.88 6.16
N SER A 187 -8.56 5.90 5.92
CA SER A 187 -7.87 5.17 7.00
C SER A 187 -6.76 6.00 7.65
N TYR A 188 -6.19 6.94 6.90
CA TYR A 188 -5.10 7.78 7.38
C TYR A 188 -5.08 9.07 6.58
N GLY A 189 -4.83 10.17 7.24
CA GLY A 189 -4.67 11.45 6.57
C GLY A 189 -3.65 12.34 7.27
N LEU A 190 -3.05 13.23 6.51
CA LEU A 190 -2.08 14.18 7.02
C LEU A 190 -2.38 15.54 6.40
N LEU A 191 -2.82 16.47 7.22
CA LEU A 191 -3.10 17.84 6.79
C LEU A 191 -1.84 18.68 6.90
N LYS A 192 -1.66 19.60 5.96
CA LYS A 192 -0.57 20.59 5.97
C LYS A 192 0.81 19.90 6.02
N MET A 193 1.02 18.93 5.11
CA MET A 193 2.26 18.15 5.05
C MET A 193 3.49 19.05 5.02
N SER A 194 4.38 18.89 5.99
CA SER A 194 5.64 19.65 6.11
C SER A 194 5.44 21.15 5.98
N GLY A 195 4.31 21.66 6.46
CA GLY A 195 4.00 23.08 6.42
C GLY A 195 3.50 23.60 5.07
N THR A 196 3.34 22.73 4.09
CA THR A 196 2.86 23.12 2.76
C THR A 196 1.33 23.23 2.73
N ASN A 197 0.78 23.60 1.58
CA ASN A 197 -0.67 23.59 1.37
C ASN A 197 -1.15 22.29 0.68
N VAL A 198 -0.47 21.18 0.98
CA VAL A 198 -0.82 19.85 0.50
C VAL A 198 -1.24 18.97 1.67
N SER A 199 -2.26 18.17 1.46
CA SER A 199 -2.72 17.14 2.39
C SER A 199 -2.73 15.79 1.70
N LEU A 200 -2.54 14.73 2.50
CA LEU A 200 -2.54 13.34 2.03
C LEU A 200 -3.71 12.62 2.69
N PHE A 201 -4.42 11.80 1.92
CA PHE A 201 -5.53 10.96 2.41
C PHE A 201 -5.32 9.54 1.92
N GLY A 202 -5.25 8.59 2.84
CA GLY A 202 -5.03 7.18 2.55
C GLY A 202 -6.34 6.40 2.48
N ILE A 203 -6.47 5.56 1.47
CA ILE A 203 -7.59 4.64 1.29
C ILE A 203 -6.99 3.25 1.10
N SER A 204 -7.49 2.25 1.83
CA SER A 204 -6.86 0.92 1.86
C SER A 204 -7.91 -0.19 1.76
N GLY A 205 -7.42 -1.40 1.48
CA GLY A 205 -8.25 -2.60 1.40
C GLY A 205 -9.00 -2.72 0.08
N GLN A 206 -9.97 -3.64 0.04
CA GLN A 206 -10.75 -3.90 -1.18
C GLN A 206 -11.49 -2.64 -1.66
N PHE A 207 -12.01 -1.84 -0.76
CA PHE A 207 -12.66 -0.58 -1.13
C PHE A 207 -11.73 0.34 -1.93
N SER A 208 -10.45 0.39 -1.57
CA SER A 208 -9.45 1.18 -2.32
C SER A 208 -9.25 0.64 -3.73
N LYS A 209 -9.26 -0.69 -3.87
CA LYS A 209 -9.15 -1.35 -5.19
C LYS A 209 -10.37 -1.04 -6.06
N ASP A 210 -11.56 -1.08 -5.46
CA ASP A 210 -12.80 -0.78 -6.19
C ASP A 210 -12.78 0.65 -6.73
N LEU A 211 -12.40 1.63 -5.91
CA LEU A 211 -12.25 3.01 -6.34
C LEU A 211 -11.16 3.17 -7.42
N GLU A 212 -10.05 2.44 -7.29
CA GLU A 212 -8.97 2.47 -8.28
C GLU A 212 -9.47 1.95 -9.64
N ASN A 213 -10.31 0.90 -9.63
CA ASN A 213 -10.92 0.36 -10.86
C ASN A 213 -11.87 1.38 -11.52
N GLU A 214 -12.53 2.21 -10.72
CA GLU A 214 -13.39 3.31 -11.24
C GLU A 214 -12.54 4.49 -11.73
N GLY A 215 -11.28 4.57 -11.31
CA GLY A 215 -10.34 5.58 -11.76
C GLY A 215 -9.97 6.61 -10.71
N SER A 216 -8.92 7.37 -10.98
CA SER A 216 -8.39 8.37 -10.05
C SER A 216 -9.43 9.44 -9.65
N LYS A 217 -10.35 9.76 -10.57
CA LYS A 217 -11.43 10.72 -10.27
C LYS A 217 -12.33 10.19 -9.16
N ALA A 218 -12.68 8.91 -9.17
CA ALA A 218 -13.54 8.31 -8.15
C ALA A 218 -12.89 8.42 -6.75
N MET A 219 -11.59 8.13 -6.66
CA MET A 219 -10.85 8.29 -5.39
C MET A 219 -10.85 9.73 -4.90
N ILE A 220 -10.62 10.68 -5.81
CA ILE A 220 -10.59 12.11 -5.47
C ILE A 220 -11.98 12.57 -5.01
N ASP A 221 -13.02 12.18 -5.73
CA ASP A 221 -14.42 12.54 -5.41
C ASP A 221 -14.83 11.96 -4.05
N PHE A 222 -14.42 10.72 -3.75
CA PHE A 222 -14.66 10.12 -2.43
C PHE A 222 -14.08 10.98 -1.31
N VAL A 223 -12.81 11.38 -1.43
CA VAL A 223 -12.17 12.23 -0.41
C VAL A 223 -12.87 13.59 -0.32
N LEU A 224 -13.17 14.20 -1.47
CA LEU A 224 -13.87 15.49 -1.49
C LEU A 224 -15.25 15.40 -0.80
N ASN A 225 -15.98 14.32 -1.01
CA ASN A 225 -17.29 14.13 -0.38
C ASN A 225 -17.16 13.99 1.15
N LYS A 226 -16.12 13.29 1.62
CA LYS A 226 -15.85 13.20 3.06
C LYS A 226 -15.47 14.57 3.64
N LEU A 227 -14.67 15.35 2.91
CA LEU A 227 -14.31 16.71 3.35
C LEU A 227 -15.50 17.67 3.32
N LYS A 228 -16.39 17.54 2.33
CA LYS A 228 -17.65 18.31 2.28
C LYS A 228 -18.54 18.00 3.47
N SER A 229 -18.68 16.72 3.83
CA SER A 229 -19.50 16.32 4.98
C SER A 229 -18.91 16.80 6.31
N THR A 230 -17.58 16.95 6.39
CA THR A 230 -16.88 17.38 7.60
C THR A 230 -16.84 18.91 7.73
N TYR A 231 -16.58 19.63 6.62
CA TYR A 231 -16.28 21.07 6.63
C TYR A 231 -17.32 21.92 5.90
N GLY A 232 -18.39 21.30 5.42
CA GLY A 232 -19.51 22.00 4.79
C GLY A 232 -19.57 21.84 3.27
N SER A 233 -20.78 21.92 2.74
CA SER A 233 -21.08 21.64 1.32
C SER A 233 -20.27 22.49 0.33
N LYS A 234 -19.91 23.71 0.73
CA LYS A 234 -19.13 24.64 -0.11
C LYS A 234 -17.61 24.41 -0.02
N PHE A 235 -17.17 23.27 0.53
CA PHE A 235 -15.72 22.97 0.73
C PHE A 235 -14.94 23.08 -0.59
N TYR A 236 -15.46 22.49 -1.65
CA TYR A 236 -14.79 22.45 -2.96
C TYR A 236 -14.51 23.88 -3.46
N GLU A 237 -15.54 24.69 -3.56
CA GLU A 237 -15.45 26.06 -4.09
C GLU A 237 -14.54 26.96 -3.22
N LYS A 238 -14.62 26.75 -1.92
CA LYS A 238 -13.85 27.55 -0.96
C LYS A 238 -12.37 27.20 -0.92
N TYR A 239 -12.02 25.92 -1.01
CA TYR A 239 -10.69 25.48 -0.63
C TYR A 239 -9.96 24.62 -1.64
N PHE A 240 -10.63 23.90 -2.53
CA PHE A 240 -9.99 22.97 -3.46
C PHE A 240 -9.16 23.71 -4.53
N ILE A 241 -7.98 23.17 -4.85
CA ILE A 241 -7.14 23.64 -5.97
C ILE A 241 -6.96 22.51 -6.97
N LYS A 242 -6.34 21.42 -6.55
CA LYS A 242 -6.13 20.24 -7.41
C LYS A 242 -5.84 19.01 -6.55
N ALA A 243 -5.94 17.85 -7.16
CA ALA A 243 -5.59 16.60 -6.49
C ALA A 243 -5.06 15.58 -7.51
N ILE A 244 -4.29 14.63 -6.99
CA ILE A 244 -3.86 13.45 -7.72
C ILE A 244 -4.10 12.24 -6.83
N ALA A 245 -4.30 11.09 -7.45
CA ALA A 245 -4.45 9.82 -6.73
C ALA A 245 -3.45 8.80 -7.27
N THR A 246 -2.92 7.96 -6.40
CA THR A 246 -2.06 6.84 -6.81
C THR A 246 -2.93 5.69 -7.32
N GLY A 247 -2.32 4.75 -8.03
CA GLY A 247 -2.99 3.55 -8.53
C GLY A 247 -1.98 2.40 -8.55
N TRP A 248 -1.74 1.79 -7.38
CA TRP A 248 -0.70 0.76 -7.24
C TRP A 248 -1.18 -0.63 -7.65
N ALA A 249 -2.49 -0.93 -7.47
CA ALA A 249 -3.01 -2.26 -7.73
C ALA A 249 -3.16 -2.55 -9.22
N ASN A 250 -3.51 -1.54 -10.01
CA ASN A 250 -3.69 -1.68 -11.45
C ASN A 250 -2.44 -1.34 -12.26
N ASN A 251 -1.41 -0.82 -11.63
CA ASN A 251 -0.13 -0.55 -12.30
C ASN A 251 0.54 -1.88 -12.67
N PRO A 252 0.78 -2.18 -13.96
CA PRO A 252 1.31 -3.48 -14.37
C PRO A 252 2.72 -3.78 -13.89
N PHE A 253 3.42 -2.78 -13.35
CA PHE A 253 4.79 -2.94 -12.85
C PHE A 253 4.84 -3.12 -11.33
N THR A 254 3.69 -3.02 -10.63
CA THR A 254 3.62 -3.19 -9.18
C THR A 254 2.56 -4.19 -8.75
N LEU A 255 1.34 -4.10 -9.32
CA LEU A 255 0.19 -4.96 -9.01
C LEU A 255 -0.07 -5.05 -7.51
N GLY A 256 0.03 -3.90 -6.84
CA GLY A 256 -0.19 -3.75 -5.41
C GLY A 256 0.75 -2.75 -4.78
N ALA A 257 0.49 -2.40 -3.53
CA ALA A 257 1.28 -1.39 -2.79
C ALA A 257 2.50 -2.03 -2.09
N TYR A 258 2.28 -3.12 -1.36
CA TYR A 258 3.35 -3.92 -0.73
C TYR A 258 2.79 -5.30 -0.39
N SER A 259 3.68 -6.25 -0.11
CA SER A 259 3.31 -7.65 0.13
C SER A 259 3.07 -7.91 1.62
N GLY A 260 2.35 -8.98 1.90
CA GLY A 260 2.17 -9.51 3.25
C GLY A 260 1.61 -10.93 3.18
N GLY A 261 1.74 -11.68 4.27
CA GLY A 261 1.30 -13.06 4.35
C GLY A 261 -0.23 -13.18 4.36
N VAL A 262 -0.74 -14.28 3.80
CA VAL A 262 -2.15 -14.67 3.90
C VAL A 262 -2.28 -15.81 4.90
N PRO A 263 -3.47 -15.95 5.55
CA PRO A 263 -3.70 -17.12 6.43
C PRO A 263 -3.62 -18.42 5.63
N UNK A 264 -2.96 -19.29 6.31
CA UNK A 264 -2.72 -20.53 5.68
C UNK A 264 -3.76 -21.39 5.56
#